data_0fbec81cb2f6b029bcc3f832307106e6
#
_entry.id   0fbec81cb2f6b029bcc3f832307106e6
#
_cell.length_a   1.000
_cell.length_b   1.000
_cell.length_c   1.000
_cell.angle_alpha   90.00
_cell.angle_beta   90.00
_cell.angle_gamma   90.00
#
_symmetry.space_group_name_H-M   'P 1'
#
loop_
_entity.id
_entity.type
_entity.pdbx_description
1 polymer ?
#
loop_
_entity_poly.entity_id
_entity_poly.type
_entity_poly.pdbx_seq_one_letter_code
_entity_poly.pdbx_strand_id
1 'polypeptide(L)'
;MAIKCLIIEQDQSTVDIIKKVGDDFDQIEFSHISENQNEVFARILKIRPEIIFINIETTQINFPKFISGISQYNKDKPHIIALSTTKDNAYDAYQYNFSLYLLKPLTEFDIRKSLNTIMEYYPKKEMETICLKSHKDFHYLNIKHILYLKADNNTTDFYMDDGKIIGAYKTLKVFENAMPTNFYRIHKSYIVNINLNRHPKYSFSFVKQDIRI
;
A
#
# COMPACT_ATOMS: atom_id res chain seq x y z
N MET A 1 -4.19 -5.78 6.62
CA MET A 1 -5.30 -6.43 5.88
C MET A 1 -4.88 -6.47 4.42
N ALA A 2 -5.05 -7.57 3.70
CA ALA A 2 -4.70 -7.64 2.29
C ALA A 2 -5.76 -6.92 1.46
N ILE A 3 -5.32 -6.22 0.41
CA ILE A 3 -6.18 -5.54 -0.58
C ILE A 3 -6.64 -6.60 -1.57
N LYS A 4 -7.94 -6.83 -1.68
CA LYS A 4 -8.49 -7.84 -2.57
C LYS A 4 -8.62 -7.29 -3.98
N CYS A 5 -7.99 -7.93 -4.93
CA CYS A 5 -8.05 -7.62 -6.34
C CYS A 5 -8.78 -8.73 -7.11
N LEU A 6 -9.81 -8.36 -7.86
CA LEU A 6 -10.55 -9.29 -8.71
C LEU A 6 -10.23 -9.02 -10.18
N ILE A 7 -9.82 -10.06 -10.89
CA ILE A 7 -9.58 -10.01 -12.34
C ILE A 7 -10.75 -10.68 -13.05
N ILE A 8 -11.44 -9.93 -13.92
CA ILE A 8 -12.57 -10.40 -14.74
C ILE A 8 -12.12 -10.36 -16.20
N GLU A 9 -11.54 -11.46 -16.66
CA GLU A 9 -10.89 -11.57 -17.96
C GLU A 9 -10.91 -13.01 -18.44
N GLN A 10 -11.17 -13.23 -19.74
CA GLN A 10 -11.17 -14.56 -20.37
C GLN A 10 -9.80 -14.93 -20.97
N ASP A 11 -9.03 -13.93 -21.42
CA ASP A 11 -7.71 -14.13 -21.98
C ASP A 11 -6.69 -14.44 -20.89
N GLN A 12 -6.24 -15.71 -20.85
CA GLN A 12 -5.30 -16.19 -19.84
C GLN A 12 -3.97 -15.43 -19.87
N SER A 13 -3.50 -15.02 -21.05
CA SER A 13 -2.25 -14.28 -21.18
C SER A 13 -2.31 -12.91 -20.48
N THR A 14 -3.46 -12.24 -20.58
CA THR A 14 -3.74 -11.00 -19.84
C THR A 14 -3.82 -11.24 -18.34
N VAL A 15 -4.43 -12.33 -17.90
CA VAL A 15 -4.48 -12.69 -16.47
C VAL A 15 -3.11 -12.95 -15.91
N ASP A 16 -2.29 -13.69 -16.65
CA ASP A 16 -0.94 -14.08 -16.21
C ASP A 16 -0.01 -12.87 -16.07
N ILE A 17 -0.06 -11.91 -17.00
CA ILE A 17 0.75 -10.68 -16.88
C ILE A 17 0.31 -9.83 -15.69
N ILE A 18 -1.00 -9.72 -15.41
CA ILE A 18 -1.51 -8.98 -14.25
C ILE A 18 -1.04 -9.64 -12.96
N LYS A 19 -1.15 -10.95 -12.83
CA LYS A 19 -0.71 -11.70 -11.65
C LYS A 19 0.80 -11.62 -11.46
N LYS A 20 1.57 -11.84 -12.54
CA LYS A 20 3.03 -11.75 -12.50
C LYS A 20 3.53 -10.42 -11.95
N VAL A 21 2.97 -9.30 -12.42
CA VAL A 21 3.32 -7.97 -11.90
C VAL A 21 2.79 -7.78 -10.48
N GLY A 22 1.61 -8.36 -10.20
CA GLY A 22 0.97 -8.29 -8.90
C GLY A 22 1.76 -8.96 -7.78
N ASP A 23 2.55 -10.00 -8.09
CA ASP A 23 3.40 -10.71 -7.13
C ASP A 23 4.47 -9.79 -6.49
N ASP A 24 4.78 -8.65 -7.12
CA ASP A 24 5.66 -7.63 -6.54
C ASP A 24 4.95 -6.73 -5.48
N PHE A 25 3.64 -6.91 -5.30
CA PHE A 25 2.81 -6.14 -4.38
C PHE A 25 2.29 -7.01 -3.23
N ASP A 26 3.11 -7.24 -2.20
CA ASP A 26 2.80 -8.10 -1.03
C ASP A 26 1.46 -7.79 -0.33
N GLN A 27 0.88 -6.61 -0.61
CA GLN A 27 -0.37 -6.17 0.01
C GLN A 27 -1.60 -6.60 -0.77
N ILE A 28 -1.46 -7.12 -2.01
CA ILE A 28 -2.58 -7.42 -2.91
C ILE A 28 -2.79 -8.93 -2.98
N GLU A 29 -4.05 -9.35 -2.76
CA GLU A 29 -4.51 -10.72 -2.94
C GLU A 29 -5.36 -10.81 -4.20
N PHE A 30 -4.91 -11.60 -5.17
CA PHE A 30 -5.57 -11.74 -6.47
C PHE A 30 -6.55 -12.90 -6.51
N SER A 31 -7.74 -12.64 -7.06
CA SER A 31 -8.73 -13.63 -7.48
C SER A 31 -9.05 -13.43 -8.96
N HIS A 32 -9.33 -14.51 -9.67
CA HIS A 32 -9.65 -14.46 -11.10
C HIS A 32 -10.98 -15.18 -11.38
N ILE A 33 -11.74 -14.62 -12.29
CA ILE A 33 -12.94 -15.23 -12.86
C ILE A 33 -12.99 -14.97 -14.38
N SER A 34 -13.39 -16.00 -15.12
CA SER A 34 -13.60 -15.94 -16.56
C SER A 34 -15.08 -16.02 -16.96
N GLU A 35 -15.97 -15.72 -16.03
CA GLU A 35 -17.40 -16.05 -16.10
C GLU A 35 -18.25 -14.94 -16.71
N ASN A 36 -19.51 -15.26 -16.98
CA ASN A 36 -20.47 -14.35 -17.54
C ASN A 36 -21.01 -13.31 -16.53
N GLN A 37 -21.75 -12.31 -17.01
CA GLN A 37 -22.18 -11.14 -16.26
C GLN A 37 -22.90 -11.45 -14.92
N ASN A 38 -23.72 -12.52 -14.87
CA ASN A 38 -24.50 -12.83 -13.67
C ASN A 38 -23.63 -13.36 -12.53
N GLU A 39 -22.62 -14.14 -12.88
CA GLU A 39 -21.67 -14.71 -11.91
C GLU A 39 -20.68 -13.68 -11.39
N VAL A 40 -20.32 -12.70 -12.24
CA VAL A 40 -19.47 -11.56 -11.85
C VAL A 40 -20.04 -10.82 -10.64
N PHE A 41 -21.33 -10.49 -10.65
CA PHE A 41 -21.96 -9.81 -9.51
C PHE A 41 -21.92 -10.64 -8.23
N ALA A 42 -22.28 -11.93 -8.32
CA ALA A 42 -22.27 -12.82 -7.16
C ALA A 42 -20.86 -12.92 -6.55
N ARG A 43 -19.83 -12.96 -7.39
CA ARG A 43 -18.43 -12.98 -6.95
C ARG A 43 -17.98 -11.68 -6.32
N ILE A 44 -18.32 -10.52 -6.92
CA ILE A 44 -18.01 -9.20 -6.35
C ILE A 44 -18.63 -9.07 -4.95
N LEU A 45 -19.87 -9.46 -4.77
CA LEU A 45 -20.55 -9.42 -3.47
C LEU A 45 -19.91 -10.33 -2.43
N LYS A 46 -19.42 -11.50 -2.85
CA LYS A 46 -18.76 -12.48 -1.97
C LYS A 46 -17.35 -12.04 -1.59
N ILE A 47 -16.54 -11.60 -2.57
CA ILE A 47 -15.12 -11.25 -2.39
C ILE A 47 -14.99 -9.87 -1.77
N ARG A 48 -15.85 -8.92 -2.17
CA ARG A 48 -15.82 -7.49 -1.85
C ARG A 48 -14.43 -6.90 -2.20
N PRO A 49 -14.05 -6.96 -3.49
CA PRO A 49 -12.73 -6.48 -3.91
C PRO A 49 -12.62 -4.96 -3.78
N GLU A 50 -11.44 -4.49 -3.46
CA GLU A 50 -11.08 -3.07 -3.48
C GLU A 50 -10.54 -2.63 -4.86
N ILE A 51 -10.04 -3.58 -5.66
CA ILE A 51 -9.54 -3.36 -7.02
C ILE A 51 -10.20 -4.36 -7.95
N ILE A 52 -10.66 -3.90 -9.13
CA ILE A 52 -11.25 -4.74 -10.15
C ILE A 52 -10.59 -4.43 -11.50
N PHE A 53 -9.90 -5.41 -12.09
CA PHE A 53 -9.58 -5.42 -13.51
C PHE A 53 -10.73 -6.07 -14.27
N ILE A 54 -11.25 -5.40 -15.27
CA ILE A 54 -12.41 -5.91 -16.00
C ILE A 54 -12.30 -5.72 -17.50
N ASN A 55 -12.43 -6.82 -18.26
CA ASN A 55 -12.58 -6.76 -19.70
C ASN A 55 -14.02 -6.31 -20.03
N ILE A 56 -14.15 -5.10 -20.56
CA ILE A 56 -15.44 -4.47 -20.81
C ILE A 56 -16.09 -4.93 -22.13
N GLU A 57 -15.34 -5.59 -23.02
CA GLU A 57 -15.84 -6.07 -24.32
C GLU A 57 -16.48 -7.44 -24.18
N THR A 58 -15.80 -8.39 -23.53
CA THR A 58 -16.28 -9.77 -23.42
C THR A 58 -17.40 -9.93 -22.41
N THR A 59 -17.43 -9.10 -21.39
CA THR A 59 -18.45 -9.14 -20.34
C THR A 59 -19.76 -8.45 -20.74
N GLN A 60 -19.79 -7.72 -21.88
CA GLN A 60 -20.95 -6.96 -22.35
C GLN A 60 -21.63 -6.17 -21.22
N ILE A 61 -20.82 -5.50 -20.41
CA ILE A 61 -21.28 -4.86 -19.18
C ILE A 61 -22.17 -3.65 -19.52
N ASN A 62 -23.37 -3.64 -18.96
CA ASN A 62 -24.13 -2.42 -18.84
C ASN A 62 -23.55 -1.57 -17.69
N PHE A 63 -22.72 -0.58 -18.00
CA PHE A 63 -22.01 0.25 -17.01
C PHE A 63 -22.92 0.86 -15.95
N PRO A 64 -24.07 1.52 -16.30
CA PRO A 64 -24.98 2.05 -15.30
C PRO A 64 -25.45 1.01 -14.28
N LYS A 65 -25.87 -0.16 -14.76
CA LYS A 65 -26.34 -1.24 -13.91
C LYS A 65 -25.21 -1.86 -13.07
N PHE A 66 -24.04 -1.97 -13.65
CA PHE A 66 -22.86 -2.50 -12.96
C PHE A 66 -22.43 -1.60 -11.80
N ILE A 67 -22.26 -0.30 -12.06
CA ILE A 67 -21.85 0.67 -11.05
C ILE A 67 -22.91 0.84 -9.97
N SER A 68 -24.20 0.91 -10.33
CA SER A 68 -25.27 1.00 -9.34
C SER A 68 -25.32 -0.24 -8.44
N GLY A 69 -25.15 -1.43 -9.03
CA GLY A 69 -25.10 -2.69 -8.29
C GLY A 69 -23.94 -2.72 -7.29
N ILE A 70 -22.72 -2.33 -7.70
CA ILE A 70 -21.56 -2.29 -6.80
C ILE A 70 -21.75 -1.25 -5.68
N SER A 71 -22.28 -0.07 -6.01
CA SER A 71 -22.44 1.04 -5.06
C SER A 71 -23.46 0.74 -3.96
N GLN A 72 -24.43 -0.13 -4.20
CA GLN A 72 -25.40 -0.54 -3.18
C GLN A 72 -24.79 -1.42 -2.08
N TYR A 73 -23.73 -2.17 -2.40
CA TYR A 73 -23.21 -3.21 -1.52
C TYR A 73 -21.83 -2.91 -0.93
N ASN A 74 -21.10 -1.95 -1.50
CA ASN A 74 -19.81 -1.50 -0.97
C ASN A 74 -19.91 -0.06 -0.47
N LYS A 75 -19.60 0.17 0.82
CA LYS A 75 -19.49 1.53 1.37
C LYS A 75 -18.34 2.29 0.68
N ASP A 76 -17.26 1.60 0.40
CA ASP A 76 -16.12 2.13 -0.35
C ASP A 76 -16.18 1.55 -1.77
N LYS A 77 -16.27 2.41 -2.77
CA LYS A 77 -16.29 2.00 -4.17
C LYS A 77 -14.94 1.38 -4.54
N PRO A 78 -14.93 0.20 -5.21
CA PRO A 78 -13.69 -0.36 -5.69
C PRO A 78 -13.07 0.52 -6.78
N HIS A 79 -11.75 0.49 -6.89
CA HIS A 79 -11.04 1.02 -8.04
C HIS A 79 -11.24 0.09 -9.23
N ILE A 80 -11.87 0.58 -10.28
CA ILE A 80 -12.18 -0.21 -11.48
C ILE A 80 -11.21 0.18 -12.58
N ILE A 81 -10.51 -0.81 -13.13
CA ILE A 81 -9.58 -0.70 -14.25
C ILE A 81 -10.21 -1.41 -15.43
N ALA A 82 -10.64 -0.65 -16.44
CA ALA A 82 -11.16 -1.21 -17.67
C ALA A 82 -10.04 -1.76 -18.55
N LEU A 83 -10.24 -2.94 -19.11
CA LEU A 83 -9.38 -3.56 -20.12
C LEU A 83 -10.16 -3.63 -21.44
N SER A 84 -9.58 -3.14 -22.54
CA SER A 84 -10.22 -3.09 -23.84
C SER A 84 -9.19 -3.14 -24.98
N THR A 85 -9.60 -3.61 -26.15
CA THR A 85 -8.81 -3.58 -27.38
C THR A 85 -9.00 -2.27 -28.15
N THR A 86 -10.07 -1.49 -27.86
CA THR A 86 -10.41 -0.24 -28.52
C THR A 86 -10.49 0.94 -27.55
N LYS A 87 -10.58 2.16 -28.09
CA LYS A 87 -10.78 3.39 -27.30
C LYS A 87 -12.26 3.78 -27.20
N ASP A 88 -13.16 3.07 -27.88
CA ASP A 88 -14.52 3.50 -28.10
C ASP A 88 -15.33 3.69 -26.82
N ASN A 89 -15.08 2.83 -25.83
CA ASN A 89 -15.77 2.87 -24.53
C ASN A 89 -15.02 3.72 -23.46
N ALA A 90 -13.96 4.44 -23.86
CA ALA A 90 -13.16 5.20 -22.88
C ALA A 90 -13.96 6.37 -22.27
N TYR A 91 -14.82 7.01 -23.07
CA TYR A 91 -15.68 8.09 -22.59
C TYR A 91 -16.72 7.60 -21.60
N ASP A 92 -17.33 6.46 -21.87
CA ASP A 92 -18.30 5.83 -20.96
C ASP A 92 -17.62 5.40 -19.65
N ALA A 93 -16.46 4.77 -19.73
CA ALA A 93 -15.68 4.42 -18.54
C ALA A 93 -15.36 5.64 -17.67
N TYR A 94 -15.02 6.78 -18.30
CA TYR A 94 -14.81 8.05 -17.60
C TYR A 94 -16.11 8.54 -16.94
N GLN A 95 -17.26 8.55 -17.64
CA GLN A 95 -18.54 8.98 -17.09
C GLN A 95 -18.97 8.16 -15.88
N TYR A 96 -18.66 6.88 -15.86
CA TYR A 96 -18.99 5.97 -14.76
C TYR A 96 -17.89 5.88 -13.68
N ASN A 97 -16.91 6.82 -13.70
CA ASN A 97 -15.85 6.94 -12.72
C ASN A 97 -15.00 5.67 -12.59
N PHE A 98 -14.65 5.03 -13.70
CA PHE A 98 -13.61 4.03 -13.69
C PHE A 98 -12.27 4.72 -13.39
N SER A 99 -11.48 4.09 -12.55
CA SER A 99 -10.21 4.69 -12.10
C SER A 99 -9.18 4.76 -13.22
N LEU A 100 -9.12 3.75 -14.08
CA LEU A 100 -8.18 3.66 -15.20
C LEU A 100 -8.79 2.92 -16.39
N TYR A 101 -8.25 3.19 -17.58
CA TYR A 101 -8.60 2.52 -18.84
C TYR A 101 -7.31 2.07 -19.53
N LEU A 102 -7.15 0.77 -19.75
CA LEU A 102 -5.95 0.18 -20.35
C LEU A 102 -6.29 -0.46 -21.68
N LEU A 103 -5.47 -0.15 -22.69
CA LEU A 103 -5.58 -0.76 -24.02
C LEU A 103 -4.72 -2.02 -24.08
N LYS A 104 -5.29 -3.09 -24.61
CA LYS A 104 -4.56 -4.32 -24.96
C LYS A 104 -3.78 -4.12 -26.27
N PRO A 105 -2.61 -4.76 -26.45
CA PRO A 105 -1.96 -5.69 -25.52
C PRO A 105 -1.34 -4.96 -24.33
N LEU A 106 -1.53 -5.53 -23.13
CA LEU A 106 -0.99 -4.95 -21.89
C LEU A 106 0.50 -5.25 -21.76
N THR A 107 1.25 -4.28 -21.24
CA THR A 107 2.64 -4.45 -20.84
C THR A 107 2.78 -4.52 -19.31
N GLU A 108 3.89 -5.11 -18.83
CA GLU A 108 4.20 -5.10 -17.38
C GLU A 108 4.25 -3.66 -16.83
N PHE A 109 4.73 -2.71 -17.65
CA PHE A 109 4.78 -1.30 -17.28
C PHE A 109 3.38 -0.71 -17.05
N ASP A 110 2.41 -1.02 -17.92
CA ASP A 110 1.03 -0.51 -17.80
C ASP A 110 0.37 -1.01 -16.51
N ILE A 111 0.54 -2.30 -16.21
CA ILE A 111 0.00 -2.90 -15.00
C ILE A 111 0.67 -2.31 -13.75
N ARG A 112 2.01 -2.23 -13.74
CA ARG A 112 2.77 -1.68 -12.61
C ARG A 112 2.41 -0.22 -12.35
N LYS A 113 2.31 0.59 -13.41
CA LYS A 113 1.88 1.99 -13.31
C LYS A 113 0.48 2.10 -12.72
N SER A 114 -0.45 1.26 -13.19
CA SER A 114 -1.84 1.25 -12.72
C SER A 114 -1.94 0.88 -11.26
N LEU A 115 -1.27 -0.19 -10.84
CA LEU A 115 -1.25 -0.61 -9.45
C LEU A 115 -0.60 0.45 -8.56
N ASN A 116 0.54 1.03 -8.94
CA ASN A 116 1.17 2.10 -8.18
C ASN A 116 0.23 3.30 -8.00
N THR A 117 -0.45 3.74 -9.06
CA THR A 117 -1.41 4.84 -8.99
C THR A 117 -2.54 4.54 -7.99
N ILE A 118 -3.08 3.33 -8.02
CA ILE A 118 -4.15 2.92 -7.10
C ILE A 118 -3.62 2.76 -5.67
N MET A 119 -2.41 2.23 -5.50
CA MET A 119 -1.79 2.04 -4.19
C MET A 119 -1.53 3.35 -3.43
N GLU A 120 -1.52 4.50 -4.13
CA GLU A 120 -1.47 5.82 -3.47
C GLU A 120 -2.70 6.11 -2.60
N TYR A 121 -3.85 5.49 -2.91
CA TYR A 121 -5.09 5.64 -2.14
C TYR A 121 -5.12 4.73 -0.90
N TYR A 122 -4.24 3.74 -0.82
CA TYR A 122 -4.17 2.84 0.33
C TYR A 122 -3.01 3.24 1.23
N PRO A 123 -3.23 3.31 2.55
CA PRO A 123 -2.13 3.57 3.46
C PRO A 123 -1.06 2.51 3.25
N LYS A 124 0.17 2.95 3.00
CA LYS A 124 1.32 2.04 2.99
C LYS A 124 1.26 1.25 4.29
N LYS A 125 1.38 -0.09 4.19
CA LYS A 125 1.46 -0.94 5.38
C LYS A 125 2.60 -0.40 6.23
N GLU A 126 2.25 0.36 7.27
CA GLU A 126 3.25 0.89 8.19
C GLU A 126 3.98 -0.31 8.77
N MET A 127 5.28 -0.29 8.70
CA MET A 127 6.11 -1.28 9.34
C MET A 127 5.80 -1.19 10.85
N GLU A 128 5.09 -2.19 11.39
CA GLU A 128 4.68 -2.15 12.80
C GLU A 128 5.83 -2.55 13.73
N THR A 129 6.76 -3.34 13.23
CA THR A 129 7.84 -3.90 14.05
C THR A 129 9.17 -3.85 13.30
N ILE A 130 10.23 -3.41 13.98
CA ILE A 130 11.60 -3.49 13.49
C ILE A 130 12.38 -4.52 14.31
N CYS A 131 13.13 -5.38 13.63
CA CYS A 131 14.02 -6.34 14.25
C CYS A 131 15.42 -5.76 14.35
N LEU A 132 15.93 -5.63 15.57
CA LEU A 132 17.28 -5.14 15.86
C LEU A 132 18.16 -6.29 16.35
N LYS A 133 19.37 -6.39 15.80
CA LYS A 133 20.40 -7.27 16.32
C LYS A 133 21.24 -6.49 17.33
N SER A 134 21.21 -6.92 18.59
CA SER A 134 22.03 -6.42 19.70
C SER A 134 22.84 -7.56 20.28
N HIS A 135 24.16 -7.41 20.44
CA HIS A 135 25.12 -8.44 20.94
C HIS A 135 24.81 -9.88 20.45
N LYS A 136 24.04 -10.64 21.22
CA LYS A 136 23.65 -12.06 20.94
C LYS A 136 22.17 -12.23 20.69
N ASP A 137 21.36 -11.18 20.90
CA ASP A 137 19.90 -11.26 20.90
C ASP A 137 19.28 -10.44 19.78
N PHE A 138 18.07 -10.83 19.42
CA PHE A 138 17.20 -10.07 18.49
C PHE A 138 16.09 -9.40 19.29
N HIS A 139 15.97 -8.08 19.14
CA HIS A 139 14.91 -7.28 19.73
C HIS A 139 13.90 -6.90 18.67
N TYR A 140 12.63 -7.24 18.89
CA TYR A 140 11.52 -6.82 18.04
C TYR A 140 10.84 -5.62 18.68
N LEU A 141 11.03 -4.44 18.09
CA LEU A 141 10.47 -3.20 18.63
C LEU A 141 9.25 -2.79 17.82
N ASN A 142 8.15 -2.48 18.51
CA ASN A 142 7.02 -1.84 17.85
C ASN A 142 7.39 -0.39 17.54
N ILE A 143 7.36 -0.06 16.25
CA ILE A 143 7.77 1.25 15.71
C ILE A 143 6.93 2.39 16.28
N LYS A 144 5.67 2.12 16.61
CA LYS A 144 4.75 3.12 17.21
C LYS A 144 5.21 3.61 18.59
N HIS A 145 6.03 2.83 19.27
CA HIS A 145 6.58 3.16 20.60
C HIS A 145 7.99 3.78 20.55
N ILE A 146 8.58 3.92 19.35
CA ILE A 146 9.90 4.53 19.20
C ILE A 146 9.74 6.05 19.13
N LEU A 147 10.33 6.78 20.08
CA LEU A 147 10.31 8.24 20.14
C LEU A 147 11.32 8.85 19.17
N TYR A 148 12.57 8.42 19.27
CA TYR A 148 13.65 8.88 18.42
C TYR A 148 14.83 7.89 18.43
N LEU A 149 15.73 8.06 17.47
CA LEU A 149 16.98 7.33 17.34
C LEU A 149 18.13 8.31 17.53
N LYS A 150 19.16 7.90 18.26
CA LYS A 150 20.39 8.66 18.50
C LYS A 150 21.60 7.87 18.06
N ALA A 151 22.50 8.49 17.29
CA ALA A 151 23.77 7.88 16.94
C ALA A 151 24.70 7.85 18.17
N ASP A 152 25.31 6.70 18.42
CA ASP A 152 26.39 6.53 19.37
C ASP A 152 27.54 5.77 18.68
N ASN A 153 28.55 6.53 18.22
CA ASN A 153 29.68 6.00 17.45
C ASN A 153 29.21 5.12 16.25
N ASN A 154 29.46 3.82 16.30
CA ASN A 154 29.09 2.85 15.28
C ASN A 154 27.75 2.15 15.56
N THR A 155 27.03 2.59 16.60
CA THR A 155 25.73 2.05 17.02
C THR A 155 24.66 3.11 16.90
N THR A 156 23.41 2.67 17.07
CA THR A 156 22.24 3.55 17.14
C THR A 156 21.39 3.13 18.32
N ASP A 157 21.10 4.07 19.19
CA ASP A 157 20.20 3.88 20.33
C ASP A 157 18.77 4.27 19.98
N PHE A 158 17.84 3.36 20.26
CA PHE A 158 16.40 3.53 20.11
C PHE A 158 15.78 3.91 21.44
N TYR A 159 15.24 5.09 21.53
CA TYR A 159 14.57 5.61 22.72
C TYR A 159 13.07 5.34 22.62
N MET A 160 12.56 4.55 23.57
CA MET A 160 11.17 4.10 23.61
C MET A 160 10.31 4.99 24.52
N ASP A 161 9.00 5.00 24.31
CA ASP A 161 8.02 5.76 25.10
C ASP A 161 7.87 5.23 26.54
N ASP A 162 8.26 3.98 26.80
CA ASP A 162 8.33 3.39 28.16
C ASP A 162 9.63 3.73 28.91
N GLY A 163 10.49 4.56 28.31
CA GLY A 163 11.78 4.98 28.87
C GLY A 163 12.93 4.01 28.63
N LYS A 164 12.73 2.88 27.96
CA LYS A 164 13.81 1.97 27.61
C LYS A 164 14.67 2.53 26.49
N ILE A 165 15.96 2.19 26.53
CA ILE A 165 16.93 2.49 25.49
C ILE A 165 17.47 1.15 24.97
N ILE A 166 17.39 0.94 23.66
CA ILE A 166 17.81 -0.31 23.02
C ILE A 166 18.84 0.01 21.93
N GLY A 167 20.06 -0.45 22.13
CA GLY A 167 21.17 -0.24 21.21
C GLY A 167 21.17 -1.25 20.06
N ALA A 168 21.46 -0.80 18.85
CA ALA A 168 21.61 -1.64 17.66
C ALA A 168 22.99 -1.44 17.02
N TYR A 169 23.65 -2.52 16.60
CA TYR A 169 24.97 -2.52 15.96
C TYR A 169 24.90 -2.14 14.48
N LYS A 170 24.27 -1.01 14.19
CA LYS A 170 24.25 -0.39 12.85
C LYS A 170 24.24 1.12 13.02
N THR A 171 24.81 1.80 12.05
CA THR A 171 24.83 3.27 12.05
C THR A 171 23.46 3.87 11.78
N LEU A 172 23.24 5.09 12.23
CA LEU A 172 22.00 5.84 12.03
C LEU A 172 21.59 5.95 10.55
N LYS A 173 22.56 6.03 9.63
CA LYS A 173 22.33 6.08 8.17
C LYS A 173 21.60 4.83 7.64
N VAL A 174 21.88 3.66 8.21
CA VAL A 174 21.18 2.42 7.82
C VAL A 174 19.71 2.48 8.21
N PHE A 175 19.44 3.01 9.40
CA PHE A 175 18.07 3.12 9.90
C PHE A 175 17.28 4.25 9.21
N GLU A 176 17.91 5.31 8.75
CA GLU A 176 17.29 6.38 7.98
C GLU A 176 16.53 5.85 6.75
N ASN A 177 17.11 4.85 6.07
CA ASN A 177 16.50 4.20 4.92
C ASN A 177 15.50 3.08 5.27
N ALA A 178 15.58 2.56 6.50
CA ALA A 178 14.78 1.41 6.95
C ALA A 178 13.53 1.83 7.74
N MET A 179 13.50 3.05 8.28
CA MET A 179 12.37 3.54 9.06
C MET A 179 11.26 4.09 8.17
N PRO A 180 9.99 4.02 8.62
CA PRO A 180 8.86 4.62 7.92
C PRO A 180 8.99 6.13 7.72
N THR A 181 8.16 6.68 6.82
CA THR A 181 8.19 8.10 6.40
C THR A 181 7.90 9.12 7.50
N ASN A 182 7.36 8.68 8.64
CA ASN A 182 7.16 9.51 9.82
C ASN A 182 8.42 9.68 10.69
N PHE A 183 9.56 9.06 10.31
CA PHE A 183 10.85 9.24 10.95
C PHE A 183 11.72 10.18 10.12
N TYR A 184 12.01 11.36 10.67
CA TYR A 184 12.78 12.39 9.99
C TYR A 184 14.15 12.59 10.64
N ARG A 185 15.18 12.64 9.82
CA ARG A 185 16.52 13.01 10.28
C ARG A 185 16.60 14.51 10.45
N ILE A 186 16.67 14.96 11.70
CA ILE A 186 16.73 16.39 12.05
C ILE A 186 18.16 16.88 12.35
N HIS A 187 19.09 15.95 12.56
CA HIS A 187 20.49 16.24 12.85
C HIS A 187 21.39 15.09 12.40
N LYS A 188 22.71 15.32 12.27
CA LYS A 188 23.69 14.25 11.94
C LYS A 188 23.60 13.03 12.88
N SER A 189 23.13 13.24 14.12
CA SER A 189 23.06 12.23 15.18
C SER A 189 21.64 11.88 15.61
N TYR A 190 20.58 12.44 15.00
CA TYR A 190 19.19 12.21 15.46
C TYR A 190 18.21 12.00 14.32
N ILE A 191 17.36 10.99 14.48
CA ILE A 191 16.13 10.75 13.70
C ILE A 191 14.97 10.73 14.67
N VAL A 192 13.90 11.48 14.42
CA VAL A 192 12.74 11.62 15.31
C VAL A 192 11.45 11.12 14.67
N ASN A 193 10.56 10.53 15.47
CA ASN A 193 9.23 10.14 15.07
C ASN A 193 8.26 11.33 15.23
N ILE A 194 7.83 11.92 14.12
CA ILE A 194 6.96 13.11 14.14
C ILE A 194 5.53 12.80 14.58
N ASN A 195 5.06 11.57 14.48
CA ASN A 195 3.70 11.21 14.90
C ASN A 195 3.52 11.26 16.42
N LEU A 196 4.59 11.03 17.19
CA LEU A 196 4.55 11.07 18.65
C LEU A 196 4.69 12.47 19.23
N ASN A 197 5.14 13.46 18.44
CA ASN A 197 5.24 14.85 18.88
C ASN A 197 3.89 15.55 19.07
N ARG A 198 2.78 14.92 18.69
CA ARG A 198 1.41 15.39 18.98
C ARG A 198 0.87 14.90 20.32
N HIS A 199 1.63 14.07 21.05
CA HIS A 199 1.21 13.57 22.35
C HIS A 199 1.62 14.58 23.45
N PRO A 200 0.70 15.03 24.34
CA PRO A 200 0.99 16.08 25.33
C PRO A 200 2.13 15.75 26.30
N LYS A 201 2.54 14.49 26.43
CA LYS A 201 3.68 14.07 27.26
C LYS A 201 5.06 14.18 26.60
N TYR A 202 5.14 14.31 25.26
CA TYR A 202 6.40 14.25 24.51
C TYR A 202 6.51 15.43 23.55
N SER A 203 6.71 16.64 24.11
CA SER A 203 6.99 17.81 23.27
C SER A 203 8.46 17.81 22.81
N PHE A 204 8.75 18.46 21.67
CA PHE A 204 10.12 18.70 21.15
C PHE A 204 11.12 19.26 22.18
N SER A 205 10.65 19.70 23.34
CA SER A 205 11.50 20.16 24.44
C SER A 205 12.47 19.10 24.98
N PHE A 206 12.12 17.81 24.93
CA PHE A 206 13.03 16.73 25.36
C PHE A 206 14.22 16.56 24.40
N VAL A 207 13.98 16.67 23.09
CA VAL A 207 15.05 16.57 22.10
C VAL A 207 15.92 17.82 22.08
N LYS A 208 15.34 19.00 22.41
CA LYS A 208 16.11 20.27 22.52
C LYS A 208 17.12 20.29 23.66
N GLN A 209 16.90 19.54 24.75
CA GLN A 209 17.85 19.50 25.86
C GLN A 209 19.13 18.74 25.51
N ASP A 210 19.03 17.74 24.62
CA ASP A 210 20.19 16.94 24.16
C ASP A 210 20.85 17.51 22.89
N ILE A 211 20.13 18.30 22.10
CA ILE A 211 20.65 19.00 20.93
C ILE A 211 20.97 20.43 21.37
N ARG A 212 22.20 20.66 21.80
CA ARG A 212 22.74 22.04 21.91
C ARG A 212 22.84 22.60 20.47
N ILE A 213 21.83 23.35 20.06
CA ILE A 213 21.86 24.23 18.89
C ILE A 213 22.33 25.59 19.38
#